data_1effc3dc4750238fa0e052585a51a8e6
#
_entry.id   1effc3dc4750238fa0e052585a51a8e6
#
_cell.length_a   1.000
_cell.length_b   1.000
_cell.length_c   1.000
_cell.angle_alpha   90.00
_cell.angle_beta   90.00
_cell.angle_gamma   90.00
#
_symmetry.space_group_name_H-M   'P 1'
#
loop_
_entity.id
_entity.type
_entity.pdbx_description
1 polymer ?
#
loop_
_entity_poly.entity_id
_entity_poly.type
_entity_poly.pdbx_seq_one_letter_code
_entity_poly.pdbx_strand_id
1 'polypeptide(L)'
;MENFSLTYQGQAAFATAKKVADAHHAAALSTEDLVLAFTKINDTGAGTALLDRHISRIDVRRELDKARHVEKHDAADPSLHYAGMSDSAPFEDRIKKDPVPLINEPGKHLIMIADRQYTVSDYVLHGLRYGKALVDQQESDVIQTQGILVGIVDLQDSNAFWLLLKLLILKYRSFYAQAYTNIVQDKLNQFRFADGEHTADRKRREHHYNSLMHQLDRGDHFLLQEYGRDLTKLAREHKLAPVVGRQDEIDHLALILNRRQKSNALLVGPAGVGKTAIAEGVATRIAEGKLPSLAGKRIIALDPDKFSKLMFSGWAIEVINQLLAELSAEKDVILFLDEIQNLRFHAGSGIINMLKPALARGDLQLIGATTPLEAQVFFSKDKALMRRFENITVKPLTVPQTDAVIKRSITPYENYYHVNYSVTACQLAVDLAQTYVDVALPDSALTILDN
;
A
#
# COMPACT_ATOMS: atom_id res chain seq x y z
N MET A 1 9.59 35.51 18.71
CA MET A 1 10.49 34.64 17.94
C MET A 1 10.20 33.22 18.43
N GLU A 2 9.79 32.34 17.54
CA GLU A 2 9.50 30.94 17.90
C GLU A 2 10.81 30.16 18.03
N ASN A 3 10.85 29.24 18.98
CA ASN A 3 12.02 28.37 19.22
C ASN A 3 11.60 26.91 18.93
N PHE A 4 12.42 26.21 18.12
CA PHE A 4 12.17 24.83 17.73
C PHE A 4 13.33 23.93 18.11
N SER A 5 13.03 22.84 18.82
CA SER A 5 14.00 21.80 19.17
C SER A 5 13.98 20.71 18.10
N LEU A 6 15.09 20.59 17.35
CA LEU A 6 15.24 19.61 16.27
C LEU A 6 16.31 18.57 16.64
N THR A 7 16.21 17.39 16.04
CA THR A 7 17.29 16.40 16.07
C THR A 7 18.59 16.98 15.52
N TYR A 8 19.71 16.35 15.82
CA TYR A 8 21.03 16.76 15.29
C TYR A 8 21.03 16.81 13.76
N GLN A 9 20.42 15.82 13.11
CA GLN A 9 20.26 15.76 11.64
C GLN A 9 19.36 16.88 11.11
N GLY A 10 18.29 17.19 11.84
CA GLY A 10 17.40 18.31 11.52
C GLY A 10 18.13 19.65 11.58
N GLN A 11 18.93 19.87 12.62
CA GLN A 11 19.77 21.07 12.74
C GLN A 11 20.78 21.18 11.59
N ALA A 12 21.43 20.05 11.22
CA ALA A 12 22.37 19.99 10.09
C ALA A 12 21.66 20.27 8.75
N ALA A 13 20.43 19.79 8.59
CA ALA A 13 19.62 20.05 7.40
C ALA A 13 19.30 21.55 7.26
N PHE A 14 18.84 22.21 8.33
CA PHE A 14 18.59 23.66 8.31
C PHE A 14 19.86 24.49 8.04
N ALA A 15 20.99 24.11 8.64
CA ALA A 15 22.27 24.77 8.35
C ALA A 15 22.70 24.57 6.89
N THR A 16 22.39 23.42 6.29
CA THR A 16 22.67 23.14 4.89
C THR A 16 21.72 23.89 3.98
N ALA A 17 20.42 23.92 4.27
CA ALA A 17 19.42 24.68 3.52
C ALA A 17 19.73 26.17 3.53
N LYS A 18 20.19 26.74 4.65
CA LYS A 18 20.64 28.13 4.72
C LYS A 18 21.79 28.40 3.75
N LYS A 19 22.80 27.53 3.67
CA LYS A 19 23.90 27.68 2.69
C LYS A 19 23.40 27.62 1.25
N VAL A 20 22.37 26.82 0.98
CA VAL A 20 21.74 26.76 -0.35
C VAL A 20 21.01 28.06 -0.64
N ALA A 21 20.18 28.55 0.27
CA ALA A 21 19.45 29.81 0.15
C ALA A 21 20.40 31.03 -0.03
N ASP A 22 21.45 31.10 0.79
CA ASP A 22 22.47 32.15 0.69
C ASP A 22 23.19 32.14 -0.69
N ALA A 23 23.45 30.95 -1.26
CA ALA A 23 24.12 30.83 -2.56
C ALA A 23 23.30 31.35 -3.74
N HIS A 24 21.98 31.45 -3.62
CA HIS A 24 21.12 32.07 -4.64
C HIS A 24 20.46 33.37 -4.17
N HIS A 25 21.02 34.00 -3.12
CA HIS A 25 20.60 35.30 -2.59
C HIS A 25 19.14 35.35 -2.13
N ALA A 26 18.58 34.24 -1.62
CA ALA A 26 17.22 34.19 -1.13
C ALA A 26 17.05 35.04 0.15
N ALA A 27 15.98 35.80 0.23
CA ALA A 27 15.66 36.62 1.39
C ALA A 27 15.18 35.82 2.62
N ALA A 28 14.68 34.62 2.38
CA ALA A 28 14.24 33.65 3.39
C ALA A 28 14.50 32.23 2.87
N LEU A 29 14.63 31.29 3.78
CA LEU A 29 14.76 29.88 3.50
C LEU A 29 13.40 29.35 3.03
N SER A 30 13.36 28.72 1.88
CA SER A 30 12.16 28.20 1.22
C SER A 30 12.07 26.68 1.33
N THR A 31 10.91 26.11 0.95
CA THR A 31 10.67 24.67 1.11
C THR A 31 11.55 23.83 0.17
N GLU A 32 11.85 24.29 -1.04
CA GLU A 32 12.76 23.60 -1.97
C GLU A 32 14.21 23.52 -1.46
N ASP A 33 14.66 24.52 -0.69
CA ASP A 33 15.98 24.51 -0.07
C ASP A 33 16.07 23.41 1.01
N LEU A 34 15.00 23.21 1.78
CA LEU A 34 14.89 22.12 2.74
C LEU A 34 14.86 20.75 2.06
N VAL A 35 14.07 20.57 0.99
CA VAL A 35 14.03 19.31 0.24
C VAL A 35 15.41 18.94 -0.26
N LEU A 36 16.16 19.89 -0.84
CA LEU A 36 17.53 19.65 -1.27
C LEU A 36 18.46 19.32 -0.11
N ALA A 37 18.31 19.99 1.03
CA ALA A 37 19.11 19.73 2.23
C ALA A 37 18.83 18.33 2.81
N PHE A 38 17.57 17.89 2.88
CA PHE A 38 17.20 16.55 3.34
C PHE A 38 17.84 15.45 2.49
N THR A 39 17.92 15.63 1.17
CA THR A 39 18.59 14.67 0.30
C THR A 39 20.12 14.72 0.37
N LYS A 40 20.70 15.77 0.96
CA LYS A 40 22.16 15.95 1.10
C LYS A 40 22.71 15.41 2.41
N ILE A 41 21.94 15.48 3.48
CA ILE A 41 22.33 15.01 4.79
C ILE A 41 22.00 13.53 4.91
N ASN A 42 23.02 12.71 5.22
CA ASN A 42 22.82 11.29 5.47
C ASN A 42 21.99 11.09 6.75
N ASP A 43 21.17 10.04 6.77
CA ASP A 43 20.40 9.59 7.94
C ASP A 43 19.33 10.58 8.44
N THR A 44 18.83 11.49 7.58
CA THR A 44 17.59 12.21 7.88
C THR A 44 16.38 11.34 7.55
N GLY A 45 15.37 11.30 8.41
CA GLY A 45 14.12 10.58 8.14
C GLY A 45 13.43 11.09 6.87
N ALA A 46 13.46 12.41 6.63
CA ALA A 46 12.97 13.02 5.39
C ALA A 46 13.76 12.55 4.16
N GLY A 47 15.10 12.52 4.23
CA GLY A 47 15.96 12.08 3.15
C GLY A 47 15.76 10.60 2.82
N THR A 48 15.60 9.76 3.84
CA THR A 48 15.27 8.34 3.70
C THR A 48 13.91 8.14 3.04
N ALA A 49 12.89 8.89 3.46
CA ALA A 49 11.56 8.85 2.86
C ALA A 49 11.56 9.24 1.37
N LEU A 50 12.41 10.20 0.95
CA LEU A 50 12.56 10.58 -0.45
C LEU A 50 13.30 9.51 -1.26
N LEU A 51 14.35 8.91 -0.69
CA LEU A 51 15.11 7.84 -1.34
C LEU A 51 14.29 6.56 -1.52
N ASP A 52 13.48 6.20 -0.56
CA ASP A 52 12.54 5.07 -0.68
C ASP A 52 11.53 5.28 -1.82
N ARG A 53 11.40 6.51 -2.32
CA ARG A 53 10.61 6.85 -3.51
C ARG A 53 11.47 7.13 -4.72
N HIS A 54 12.71 6.68 -4.72
CA HIS A 54 13.70 6.88 -5.80
C HIS A 54 14.00 8.36 -6.12
N ILE A 55 13.66 9.27 -5.22
CA ILE A 55 14.02 10.68 -5.36
C ILE A 55 15.40 10.90 -4.77
N SER A 56 16.39 10.92 -5.64
CA SER A 56 17.78 11.17 -5.25
C SER A 56 18.10 12.66 -5.22
N ARG A 57 19.19 13.00 -4.54
CA ARG A 57 19.76 14.37 -4.57
C ARG A 57 20.02 14.85 -6.00
N ILE A 58 20.46 13.98 -6.89
CA ILE A 58 20.75 14.34 -8.30
C ILE A 58 19.46 14.76 -9.00
N ASP A 59 18.36 14.05 -8.75
CA ASP A 59 17.06 14.35 -9.34
C ASP A 59 16.54 15.70 -8.87
N VAL A 60 16.56 15.93 -7.54
CA VAL A 60 16.14 17.20 -6.93
C VAL A 60 16.97 18.35 -7.48
N ARG A 61 18.30 18.23 -7.49
CA ARG A 61 19.18 19.27 -7.98
C ARG A 61 18.95 19.59 -9.46
N ARG A 62 18.84 18.55 -10.29
CA ARG A 62 18.62 18.72 -11.74
C ARG A 62 17.33 19.49 -12.04
N GLU A 63 16.23 19.18 -11.35
CA GLU A 63 14.95 19.87 -11.57
C GLU A 63 14.98 21.29 -10.98
N LEU A 64 15.64 21.52 -9.86
CA LEU A 64 15.84 22.86 -9.31
C LEU A 64 16.71 23.74 -10.19
N ASP A 65 17.80 23.20 -10.75
CA ASP A 65 18.68 23.95 -11.67
C ASP A 65 17.88 24.40 -12.92
N LYS A 66 17.01 23.54 -13.47
CA LYS A 66 16.11 23.91 -14.56
C LYS A 66 15.11 24.99 -14.16
N ALA A 67 14.50 24.86 -12.99
CA ALA A 67 13.48 25.78 -12.50
C ALA A 67 14.07 27.18 -12.18
N ARG A 68 15.31 27.25 -11.70
CA ARG A 68 15.99 28.52 -11.36
C ARG A 68 16.43 29.35 -12.57
N HIS A 69 16.50 28.74 -13.76
CA HIS A 69 16.74 29.48 -15.01
C HIS A 69 15.49 30.16 -15.57
N VAL A 70 14.31 29.88 -15.01
CA VAL A 70 13.06 30.54 -15.34
C VAL A 70 12.83 31.64 -14.31
N GLU A 71 12.40 32.83 -14.75
CA GLU A 71 12.07 33.94 -13.84
C GLU A 71 11.03 33.46 -12.81
N LYS A 72 11.30 33.72 -11.52
CA LYS A 72 10.36 33.44 -10.45
C LYS A 72 9.13 34.31 -10.62
N HIS A 73 7.98 33.71 -10.72
CA HIS A 73 6.73 34.45 -10.76
C HIS A 73 6.44 35.05 -9.38
N ASP A 74 6.23 36.37 -9.32
CA ASP A 74 5.74 37.03 -8.11
C ASP A 74 4.32 36.56 -7.83
N ALA A 75 4.13 35.89 -6.68
CA ALA A 75 2.85 35.59 -6.04
C ALA A 75 1.75 34.92 -6.91
N ALA A 76 2.04 34.40 -8.07
CA ALA A 76 1.10 33.56 -8.79
C ALA A 76 1.12 32.16 -8.17
N ASP A 77 -0.04 31.71 -7.66
CA ASP A 77 -0.25 30.37 -7.19
C ASP A 77 0.23 29.37 -8.26
N PRO A 78 1.22 28.50 -7.99
CA PRO A 78 1.69 27.50 -8.95
C PRO A 78 0.57 26.59 -9.44
N SER A 79 -0.49 26.40 -8.63
CA SER A 79 -1.68 25.64 -8.99
C SER A 79 -2.43 26.28 -10.16
N LEU A 80 -2.38 27.60 -10.34
CA LEU A 80 -3.00 28.31 -11.47
C LEU A 80 -2.32 27.98 -12.79
N HIS A 81 -1.01 27.72 -12.80
CA HIS A 81 -0.29 27.31 -14.01
C HIS A 81 -0.78 25.97 -14.57
N TYR A 82 -1.28 25.12 -13.69
CA TYR A 82 -1.83 23.79 -14.02
C TYR A 82 -3.33 23.67 -13.74
N ALA A 83 -4.02 24.77 -13.40
CA ALA A 83 -5.43 24.77 -13.03
C ALA A 83 -6.32 24.15 -14.12
N GLY A 84 -7.23 23.30 -13.70
CA GLY A 84 -8.19 22.63 -14.59
C GLY A 84 -7.63 21.46 -15.39
N MET A 85 -6.38 21.04 -15.18
CA MET A 85 -5.72 19.98 -15.94
C MET A 85 -5.38 18.72 -15.11
N SER A 86 -5.71 18.69 -13.82
CA SER A 86 -5.25 17.70 -12.86
C SER A 86 -5.62 16.25 -13.16
N ASP A 87 -6.63 16.02 -13.99
CA ASP A 87 -7.17 14.68 -14.30
C ASP A 87 -7.01 14.30 -15.79
N SER A 88 -6.15 15.00 -16.55
CA SER A 88 -6.01 14.80 -17.98
C SER A 88 -4.58 14.49 -18.42
N ALA A 89 -4.42 13.71 -19.49
CA ALA A 89 -3.12 13.44 -20.12
C ALA A 89 -2.32 14.71 -20.46
N PRO A 90 -2.94 15.83 -20.92
CA PRO A 90 -2.24 17.08 -21.15
C PRO A 90 -1.56 17.67 -19.91
N PHE A 91 -2.14 17.48 -18.71
CA PHE A 91 -1.53 17.96 -17.46
C PHE A 91 -0.21 17.27 -17.15
N GLU A 92 -0.17 15.91 -17.22
CA GLU A 92 1.06 15.15 -16.99
C GLU A 92 2.15 15.48 -18.02
N ASP A 93 1.79 15.64 -19.28
CA ASP A 93 2.75 15.96 -20.34
C ASP A 93 3.37 17.34 -20.15
N ARG A 94 2.63 18.30 -19.64
CA ARG A 94 3.15 19.64 -19.30
C ARG A 94 4.07 19.56 -18.09
N ILE A 95 3.64 18.93 -17.00
CA ILE A 95 4.49 18.75 -15.81
C ILE A 95 5.81 18.07 -16.16
N LYS A 96 5.79 17.06 -17.05
CA LYS A 96 7.03 16.37 -17.48
C LYS A 96 7.98 17.29 -18.27
N LYS A 97 7.45 18.15 -19.11
CA LYS A 97 8.23 18.99 -20.04
C LYS A 97 8.64 20.32 -19.44
N ASP A 98 7.71 21.01 -18.80
CA ASP A 98 7.94 22.36 -18.31
C ASP A 98 8.75 22.34 -17.01
N PRO A 99 9.63 23.33 -16.76
CA PRO A 99 10.27 23.52 -15.46
C PRO A 99 9.24 23.64 -14.33
N VAL A 100 9.62 23.27 -13.10
CA VAL A 100 8.76 23.50 -11.93
C VAL A 100 8.54 24.98 -11.77
N PRO A 101 7.31 25.48 -11.67
CA PRO A 101 7.03 26.88 -11.43
C PRO A 101 7.39 27.25 -9.97
N LEU A 102 8.61 27.66 -9.72
CA LEU A 102 9.00 28.15 -8.41
C LEU A 102 8.41 29.55 -8.18
N ILE A 103 7.84 29.75 -7.00
CA ILE A 103 7.36 31.05 -6.52
C ILE A 103 8.30 31.62 -5.48
N ASN A 104 8.23 32.93 -5.25
CA ASN A 104 8.76 33.56 -4.06
C ASN A 104 7.82 33.22 -2.90
N GLU A 105 8.14 32.17 -2.13
CA GLU A 105 7.28 31.76 -1.01
C GLU A 105 7.03 32.94 -0.06
N PRO A 106 5.78 33.13 0.40
CA PRO A 106 5.41 34.29 1.20
C PRO A 106 6.04 34.25 2.60
N GLY A 107 6.07 35.39 3.23
CA GLY A 107 6.49 35.56 4.62
C GLY A 107 8.01 35.58 4.84
N LYS A 108 8.40 36.23 5.94
CA LYS A 108 9.78 36.23 6.45
C LYS A 108 9.72 36.16 7.96
N HIS A 109 9.79 34.94 8.49
CA HIS A 109 9.71 34.70 9.91
C HIS A 109 11.08 34.40 10.50
N LEU A 110 11.36 35.08 11.59
CA LEU A 110 12.58 34.88 12.34
C LEU A 110 12.35 33.78 13.40
N ILE A 111 13.06 32.68 13.27
CA ILE A 111 12.98 31.52 14.18
C ILE A 111 14.33 31.21 14.79
N MET A 112 14.33 30.46 15.88
CA MET A 112 15.53 29.93 16.55
C MET A 112 15.55 28.40 16.46
N ILE A 113 16.69 27.85 16.08
CA ILE A 113 16.97 26.41 16.09
C ILE A 113 18.38 26.23 16.66
N ALA A 114 18.52 25.54 17.79
CA ALA A 114 19.81 25.27 18.44
C ALA A 114 20.70 26.53 18.53
N ASP A 115 20.17 27.59 19.13
CA ASP A 115 20.84 28.90 19.33
C ASP A 115 21.28 29.64 18.04
N ARG A 116 20.80 29.18 16.89
CA ARG A 116 20.99 29.84 15.59
C ARG A 116 19.71 30.43 15.08
N GLN A 117 19.84 31.61 14.49
CA GLN A 117 18.74 32.36 13.92
C GLN A 117 18.59 32.04 12.42
N TYR A 118 17.35 31.81 11.99
CA TYR A 118 16.98 31.57 10.59
C TYR A 118 15.83 32.48 10.19
N THR A 119 15.87 33.01 8.96
CA THR A 119 14.71 33.63 8.32
C THR A 119 14.09 32.60 7.40
N VAL A 120 12.81 32.29 7.58
CA VAL A 120 12.09 31.22 6.87
C VAL A 120 10.81 31.76 6.24
N SER A 121 10.33 31.11 5.17
CA SER A 121 9.02 31.37 4.56
C SER A 121 7.86 30.92 5.47
N ASP A 122 6.63 31.37 5.15
CA ASP A 122 5.39 30.89 5.80
C ASP A 122 5.27 29.37 5.71
N TYR A 123 5.67 28.79 4.59
CA TYR A 123 5.53 27.35 4.31
C TYR A 123 6.53 26.52 5.10
N VAL A 124 7.76 27.00 5.26
CA VAL A 124 8.75 26.37 6.14
C VAL A 124 8.32 26.43 7.60
N LEU A 125 7.76 27.59 8.02
CA LEU A 125 7.22 27.76 9.37
C LEU A 125 6.06 26.80 9.63
N HIS A 126 5.16 26.62 8.65
CA HIS A 126 4.07 25.65 8.74
C HIS A 126 4.61 24.22 8.94
N GLY A 127 5.61 23.80 8.14
CA GLY A 127 6.24 22.49 8.28
C GLY A 127 6.83 22.25 9.68
N LEU A 128 7.48 23.26 10.26
CA LEU A 128 8.01 23.20 11.63
C LEU A 128 6.90 23.08 12.68
N ARG A 129 5.82 23.83 12.55
CA ARG A 129 4.66 23.76 13.46
C ARG A 129 3.95 22.42 13.35
N TYR A 130 3.82 21.89 12.13
CA TYR A 130 3.26 20.56 11.90
C TYR A 130 4.11 19.48 12.57
N GLY A 131 5.43 19.50 12.34
CA GLY A 131 6.37 18.60 12.98
C GLY A 131 6.30 18.67 14.51
N LYS A 132 6.15 19.88 15.08
CA LYS A 132 5.98 20.08 16.51
C LYS A 132 4.66 19.49 17.02
N ALA A 133 3.56 19.69 16.34
CA ALA A 133 2.26 19.13 16.73
C ALA A 133 2.27 17.59 16.73
N LEU A 134 3.02 16.94 15.83
CA LEU A 134 3.22 15.49 15.82
C LEU A 134 4.00 15.00 17.04
N VAL A 135 5.00 15.77 17.48
CA VAL A 135 5.85 15.46 18.61
C VAL A 135 5.09 15.62 19.93
N ASP A 136 4.32 16.69 20.05
CA ASP A 136 3.48 16.96 21.22
C ASP A 136 2.48 15.80 21.48
N GLN A 137 2.01 15.13 20.42
CA GLN A 137 1.16 13.92 20.52
C GLN A 137 1.92 12.66 20.98
N GLN A 138 3.26 12.66 20.92
CA GLN A 138 4.11 11.48 21.17
C GLN A 138 4.94 11.60 22.45
N GLU A 139 4.68 12.61 23.31
CA GLU A 139 5.44 12.91 24.52
C GLU A 139 6.97 13.07 24.29
N SER A 140 7.35 13.57 23.12
CA SER A 140 8.75 13.86 22.75
C SER A 140 8.94 15.36 22.59
N ASP A 141 10.13 15.87 22.88
CA ASP A 141 10.44 17.31 22.78
C ASP A 141 11.18 17.69 21.49
N VAL A 142 11.49 16.70 20.63
CA VAL A 142 12.44 16.90 19.52
C VAL A 142 11.79 16.57 18.17
N ILE A 143 11.70 17.58 17.30
CA ILE A 143 11.09 17.48 15.97
C ILE A 143 11.98 16.68 15.03
N GLN A 144 11.40 15.67 14.37
CA GLN A 144 12.02 14.85 13.33
C GLN A 144 11.90 15.52 11.95
N THR A 145 12.90 15.32 11.08
CA THR A 145 12.88 15.92 9.72
C THR A 145 11.72 15.42 8.85
N GLN A 146 11.28 14.18 9.06
CA GLN A 146 10.14 13.63 8.35
C GLN A 146 8.84 14.40 8.66
N GLY A 147 8.60 14.78 9.91
CA GLY A 147 7.43 15.57 10.29
C GLY A 147 7.43 16.94 9.59
N ILE A 148 8.60 17.56 9.43
CA ILE A 148 8.76 18.82 8.69
C ILE A 148 8.45 18.60 7.21
N LEU A 149 8.98 17.54 6.59
CA LEU A 149 8.73 17.21 5.19
C LEU A 149 7.24 17.00 4.92
N VAL A 150 6.54 16.27 5.80
CA VAL A 150 5.08 16.07 5.69
C VAL A 150 4.35 17.41 5.72
N GLY A 151 4.67 18.27 6.69
CA GLY A 151 4.01 19.56 6.84
C GLY A 151 4.24 20.52 5.67
N ILE A 152 5.44 20.54 5.05
CA ILE A 152 5.67 21.38 3.87
C ILE A 152 5.00 20.85 2.60
N VAL A 153 4.79 19.52 2.51
CA VAL A 153 4.12 18.89 1.35
C VAL A 153 2.60 18.93 1.50
N ASP A 154 2.08 19.08 2.72
CA ASP A 154 0.66 19.29 2.99
C ASP A 154 0.13 20.57 2.33
N LEU A 155 0.98 21.57 2.20
CA LEU A 155 0.70 22.81 1.47
C LEU A 155 0.92 22.58 -0.04
N GLN A 156 -0.18 22.34 -0.77
CA GLN A 156 -0.17 21.98 -2.20
C GLN A 156 0.34 23.11 -3.13
N ASP A 157 0.52 24.31 -2.62
CA ASP A 157 1.07 25.48 -3.30
C ASP A 157 2.54 25.75 -2.97
N SER A 158 3.18 24.96 -2.11
CA SER A 158 4.60 25.07 -1.80
C SER A 158 5.50 24.63 -2.96
N ASN A 159 6.69 25.26 -3.06
CA ASN A 159 7.71 24.86 -4.04
C ASN A 159 8.13 23.38 -3.85
N ALA A 160 8.19 22.88 -2.61
CA ALA A 160 8.49 21.49 -2.30
C ALA A 160 7.43 20.54 -2.87
N PHE A 161 6.16 20.89 -2.74
CA PHE A 161 5.07 20.06 -3.28
C PHE A 161 5.20 19.90 -4.80
N TRP A 162 5.33 20.98 -5.54
CA TRP A 162 5.42 20.93 -7.01
C TRP A 162 6.69 20.26 -7.51
N LEU A 163 7.81 20.48 -6.83
CA LEU A 163 9.07 19.81 -7.13
C LEU A 163 8.96 18.29 -6.94
N LEU A 164 8.43 17.85 -5.82
CA LEU A 164 8.27 16.45 -5.53
C LEU A 164 7.23 15.80 -6.44
N LEU A 165 6.09 16.47 -6.68
CA LEU A 165 5.08 16.00 -7.62
C LEU A 165 5.66 15.71 -9.01
N LYS A 166 6.45 16.67 -9.55
CA LYS A 166 7.11 16.47 -10.84
C LYS A 166 8.08 15.30 -10.84
N LEU A 167 8.96 15.21 -9.84
CA LEU A 167 9.94 14.12 -9.74
C LEU A 167 9.26 12.76 -9.71
N LEU A 168 8.14 12.67 -9.04
CA LEU A 168 7.36 11.46 -8.92
C LEU A 168 6.66 11.09 -10.23
N ILE A 169 6.08 12.06 -10.94
CA ILE A 169 5.51 11.84 -12.28
C ILE A 169 6.60 11.39 -13.27
N LEU A 170 7.80 11.96 -13.19
CA LEU A 170 8.93 11.55 -14.04
C LEU A 170 9.41 10.12 -13.75
N LYS A 171 9.40 9.70 -12.50
CA LYS A 171 9.86 8.37 -12.07
C LYS A 171 8.83 7.28 -12.38
N TYR A 172 7.57 7.53 -12.12
CA TYR A 172 6.53 6.49 -12.10
C TYR A 172 5.69 6.41 -13.38
N ARG A 173 5.91 7.30 -14.35
CA ARG A 173 5.25 7.31 -15.69
C ARG A 173 3.73 7.15 -15.66
N SER A 174 3.05 7.44 -14.55
CA SER A 174 1.63 7.14 -14.41
C SER A 174 0.76 8.32 -14.00
N PHE A 175 -0.45 8.27 -14.41
CA PHE A 175 -1.61 9.13 -14.49
C PHE A 175 -2.16 9.69 -13.16
N TYR A 176 -1.44 9.75 -12.04
CA TYR A 176 -2.07 9.89 -10.71
C TYR A 176 -1.57 11.08 -9.88
N ALA A 177 -1.63 12.30 -10.42
CA ALA A 177 -1.29 13.50 -9.64
C ALA A 177 -2.15 13.59 -8.35
N GLN A 178 -3.44 13.35 -8.41
CA GLN A 178 -4.35 13.50 -7.27
C GLN A 178 -4.36 12.28 -6.32
N ALA A 179 -4.26 11.07 -6.87
CA ALA A 179 -4.05 9.88 -6.06
C ALA A 179 -2.68 9.91 -5.36
N TYR A 180 -1.70 10.57 -5.99
CA TYR A 180 -0.36 10.69 -5.47
C TYR A 180 -0.25 11.68 -4.30
N THR A 181 -0.98 12.80 -4.32
CA THR A 181 -1.07 13.73 -3.18
C THR A 181 -1.53 12.99 -1.93
N ASN A 182 -2.57 12.15 -2.05
CA ASN A 182 -3.06 11.33 -0.95
C ASN A 182 -2.05 10.24 -0.54
N ILE A 183 -1.33 9.64 -1.49
CA ILE A 183 -0.33 8.61 -1.21
C ILE A 183 0.92 9.20 -0.52
N VAL A 184 1.35 10.40 -0.90
CA VAL A 184 2.46 11.07 -0.24
C VAL A 184 2.08 11.44 1.19
N GLN A 185 0.90 12.02 1.40
CA GLN A 185 0.40 12.37 2.72
C GLN A 185 0.18 11.14 3.60
N ASP A 186 -0.55 10.13 3.13
CA ASP A 186 -0.84 8.93 3.90
C ASP A 186 0.41 8.10 4.20
N LYS A 187 1.32 7.96 3.25
CA LYS A 187 2.55 7.17 3.45
C LYS A 187 3.63 7.90 4.22
N LEU A 188 3.77 9.21 4.07
CA LEU A 188 4.67 10.00 4.92
C LEU A 188 4.19 10.00 6.37
N ASN A 189 2.88 9.94 6.62
CA ASN A 189 2.32 9.82 7.95
C ASN A 189 2.48 8.42 8.58
N GLN A 190 2.56 7.37 7.77
CA GLN A 190 2.68 5.98 8.25
C GLN A 190 4.13 5.51 8.46
N PHE A 191 5.09 6.03 7.70
CA PHE A 191 6.51 5.68 7.85
C PHE A 191 7.19 6.58 8.88
N ARG A 192 7.39 6.05 10.08
CA ARG A 192 8.20 6.66 11.12
C ARG A 192 9.68 6.37 10.86
N PHE A 193 10.31 7.14 10.00
CA PHE A 193 11.77 7.13 9.90
C PHE A 193 12.33 8.09 10.95
N ALA A 194 12.94 7.55 12.00
CA ALA A 194 13.67 8.36 12.95
C ALA A 194 14.94 8.92 12.30
N ASP A 195 15.30 10.17 12.63
CA ASP A 195 16.59 10.71 12.27
C ASP A 195 17.69 9.91 12.99
N GLY A 196 18.76 9.52 12.28
CA GLY A 196 19.84 8.70 12.80
C GLY A 196 19.65 7.19 12.63
N GLU A 197 18.65 6.73 11.88
CA GLU A 197 18.52 5.32 11.51
C GLU A 197 19.71 4.87 10.63
N HIS A 198 20.33 3.76 11.02
CA HIS A 198 21.64 3.35 10.49
C HIS A 198 21.66 3.10 8.98
N THR A 199 22.71 3.59 8.33
CA THR A 199 23.10 3.33 6.92
C THR A 199 23.08 1.85 6.51
N ALA A 200 23.18 0.92 7.46
CA ALA A 200 23.14 -0.52 7.21
C ALA A 200 21.75 -1.01 6.79
N ASP A 201 20.69 -0.52 7.41
CA ASP A 201 19.31 -0.92 7.06
C ASP A 201 18.85 -0.27 5.75
N ARG A 202 19.34 0.94 5.46
CA ARG A 202 19.18 1.59 4.16
C ARG A 202 19.85 0.79 3.04
N LYS A 203 21.12 0.37 3.22
CA LYS A 203 21.84 -0.44 2.23
C LYS A 203 21.20 -1.79 2.02
N ARG A 204 20.65 -2.41 3.06
CA ARG A 204 19.88 -3.67 2.93
C ARG A 204 18.61 -3.47 2.10
N ARG A 205 17.86 -2.39 2.31
CA ARG A 205 16.66 -2.06 1.53
C ARG A 205 17.00 -1.76 0.08
N GLU A 206 18.04 -0.96 -0.16
CA GLU A 206 18.52 -0.62 -1.51
C GLU A 206 19.06 -1.84 -2.27
N HIS A 207 19.77 -2.74 -1.59
CA HIS A 207 20.22 -4.00 -2.14
C HIS A 207 19.05 -4.95 -2.46
N HIS A 208 18.09 -5.05 -1.58
CA HIS A 208 16.86 -5.84 -1.79
C HIS A 208 16.07 -5.31 -2.99
N TYR A 209 15.91 -3.99 -3.10
CA TYR A 209 15.26 -3.35 -4.25
C TYR A 209 16.00 -3.60 -5.56
N ASN A 210 17.31 -3.37 -5.59
CA ASN A 210 18.10 -3.59 -6.79
C ASN A 210 18.10 -5.07 -7.21
N SER A 211 18.10 -5.99 -6.24
CA SER A 211 17.92 -7.42 -6.48
C SER A 211 16.54 -7.73 -7.07
N LEU A 212 15.48 -7.12 -6.51
CA LEU A 212 14.11 -7.28 -7.00
C LEU A 212 13.98 -6.73 -8.43
N MET A 213 14.50 -5.53 -8.71
CA MET A 213 14.46 -4.92 -10.03
C MET A 213 15.28 -5.72 -11.07
N HIS A 214 16.42 -6.25 -10.67
CA HIS A 214 17.22 -7.14 -11.53
C HIS A 214 16.49 -8.46 -11.86
N GLN A 215 15.67 -8.96 -10.96
CA GLN A 215 14.84 -10.15 -11.19
C GLN A 215 13.63 -9.85 -12.08
N LEU A 216 13.05 -8.65 -11.94
CA LEU A 216 11.97 -8.16 -12.79
C LEU A 216 12.40 -7.96 -14.25
N ASP A 217 13.64 -7.50 -14.49
CA ASP A 217 14.20 -7.32 -15.83
C ASP A 217 14.42 -8.66 -16.58
N ARG A 218 14.44 -9.79 -15.89
CA ARG A 218 14.63 -11.13 -16.51
C ARG A 218 13.38 -11.72 -17.14
N GLY A 219 12.20 -11.07 -16.96
CA GLY A 219 10.94 -11.48 -17.62
C GLY A 219 10.35 -12.82 -17.13
N ASP A 220 10.91 -13.42 -16.10
CA ASP A 220 10.35 -14.61 -15.45
C ASP A 220 9.22 -14.15 -14.52
N HIS A 221 8.06 -14.81 -14.56
CA HIS A 221 6.85 -14.56 -13.73
C HIS A 221 7.14 -14.65 -12.22
N PHE A 222 8.11 -13.86 -11.79
CA PHE A 222 8.76 -13.92 -10.48
C PHE A 222 7.82 -13.44 -9.37
N LEU A 223 7.02 -12.40 -9.63
CA LEU A 223 6.20 -11.80 -8.59
C LEU A 223 5.05 -12.70 -8.15
N LEU A 224 4.43 -13.40 -9.11
CA LEU A 224 3.40 -14.39 -8.80
C LEU A 224 3.97 -15.57 -7.99
N GLN A 225 5.24 -15.91 -8.18
CA GLN A 225 5.90 -16.95 -7.38
C GLN A 225 6.35 -16.43 -6.01
N GLU A 226 6.86 -15.22 -5.93
CA GLU A 226 7.38 -14.63 -4.68
C GLU A 226 6.25 -14.21 -3.72
N TYR A 227 5.21 -13.56 -4.25
CA TYR A 227 4.09 -13.02 -3.46
C TYR A 227 2.84 -13.90 -3.49
N GLY A 228 2.80 -14.93 -4.33
CA GLY A 228 1.66 -15.80 -4.51
C GLY A 228 1.88 -17.22 -4.04
N ARG A 229 0.79 -17.86 -3.59
CA ARG A 229 0.70 -19.28 -3.30
C ARG A 229 -0.25 -19.92 -4.32
N ASP A 230 0.25 -20.79 -5.18
CA ASP A 230 -0.56 -21.49 -6.19
C ASP A 230 -1.42 -22.58 -5.52
N LEU A 231 -2.70 -22.24 -5.27
CA LEU A 231 -3.65 -23.16 -4.63
C LEU A 231 -3.94 -24.38 -5.51
N THR A 232 -3.96 -24.22 -6.83
CA THR A 232 -4.23 -25.32 -7.76
C THR A 232 -3.06 -26.31 -7.79
N LYS A 233 -1.82 -25.83 -7.70
CA LYS A 233 -0.64 -26.68 -7.53
C LYS A 233 -0.68 -27.42 -6.20
N LEU A 234 -0.97 -26.73 -5.10
CA LEU A 234 -1.10 -27.36 -3.78
C LEU A 234 -2.20 -28.41 -3.73
N ALA A 235 -3.31 -28.18 -4.44
CA ALA A 235 -4.37 -29.17 -4.57
C ALA A 235 -3.91 -30.43 -5.31
N ARG A 236 -3.16 -30.28 -6.42
CA ARG A 236 -2.57 -31.43 -7.15
C ARG A 236 -1.57 -32.22 -6.30
N GLU A 237 -0.87 -31.54 -5.41
CA GLU A 237 0.08 -32.14 -4.47
C GLU A 237 -0.59 -32.66 -3.20
N HIS A 238 -1.94 -32.67 -3.11
CA HIS A 238 -2.75 -33.06 -1.94
C HIS A 238 -2.34 -32.35 -0.63
N LYS A 239 -1.89 -31.08 -0.74
CA LYS A 239 -1.47 -30.26 0.40
C LYS A 239 -2.56 -29.35 0.95
N LEU A 240 -3.73 -29.30 0.30
CA LEU A 240 -4.89 -28.57 0.81
C LEU A 240 -5.78 -29.47 1.67
N ALA A 241 -6.34 -28.90 2.73
CA ALA A 241 -7.32 -29.61 3.55
C ALA A 241 -8.63 -29.85 2.77
N PRO A 242 -9.33 -30.95 2.99
CA PRO A 242 -10.62 -31.20 2.36
C PRO A 242 -11.66 -30.18 2.81
N VAL A 243 -12.31 -29.53 1.86
CA VAL A 243 -13.36 -28.54 2.15
C VAL A 243 -14.70 -29.24 2.35
N VAL A 244 -15.38 -28.96 3.46
CA VAL A 244 -16.65 -29.56 3.86
C VAL A 244 -17.71 -28.46 4.08
N GLY A 245 -18.95 -28.74 3.66
CA GLY A 245 -20.09 -27.87 3.94
C GLY A 245 -20.13 -26.57 3.16
N ARG A 246 -19.34 -26.45 2.08
CA ARG A 246 -19.24 -25.23 1.23
C ARG A 246 -19.54 -25.51 -0.25
N GLN A 247 -20.29 -26.57 -0.50
CA GLN A 247 -20.54 -27.06 -1.86
C GLN A 247 -21.24 -26.01 -2.73
N ASP A 248 -22.30 -25.39 -2.19
CA ASP A 248 -23.12 -24.41 -2.91
C ASP A 248 -22.33 -23.13 -3.21
N GLU A 249 -21.51 -22.64 -2.27
CA GLU A 249 -20.66 -21.48 -2.48
C GLU A 249 -19.55 -21.76 -3.50
N ILE A 250 -18.97 -22.97 -3.48
CA ILE A 250 -17.95 -23.40 -4.45
C ILE A 250 -18.57 -23.48 -5.86
N ASP A 251 -19.76 -24.07 -6.00
CA ASP A 251 -20.47 -24.13 -7.27
C ASP A 251 -20.82 -22.75 -7.78
N HIS A 252 -21.32 -21.88 -6.92
CA HIS A 252 -21.65 -20.50 -7.28
C HIS A 252 -20.40 -19.72 -7.69
N LEU A 253 -19.27 -19.84 -6.96
CA LEU A 253 -18.02 -19.23 -7.34
C LEU A 253 -17.53 -19.71 -8.70
N ALA A 254 -17.58 -21.01 -8.97
CA ALA A 254 -17.22 -21.60 -10.26
C ALA A 254 -18.08 -21.06 -11.40
N LEU A 255 -19.39 -20.87 -11.17
CA LEU A 255 -20.30 -20.27 -12.15
C LEU A 255 -19.93 -18.82 -12.46
N ILE A 256 -19.60 -18.00 -11.44
CA ILE A 256 -19.18 -16.61 -11.65
C ILE A 256 -17.90 -16.54 -12.47
N LEU A 257 -16.89 -17.35 -12.13
CA LEU A 257 -15.60 -17.37 -12.80
C LEU A 257 -15.70 -17.79 -14.29
N ASN A 258 -16.77 -18.48 -14.67
CA ASN A 258 -17.04 -18.89 -16.06
C ASN A 258 -17.72 -17.81 -16.91
N ARG A 259 -18.17 -16.73 -16.32
CA ARG A 259 -18.91 -15.69 -17.06
C ARG A 259 -17.98 -14.90 -17.96
N ARG A 260 -18.48 -14.49 -19.11
CA ARG A 260 -17.77 -13.59 -20.01
C ARG A 260 -17.69 -12.15 -19.46
N GLN A 261 -18.69 -11.74 -18.69
CA GLN A 261 -18.74 -10.43 -18.02
C GLN A 261 -19.03 -10.64 -16.55
N LYS A 262 -18.50 -9.77 -15.69
CA LYS A 262 -18.59 -9.89 -14.22
C LYS A 262 -18.06 -11.25 -13.73
N SER A 263 -16.90 -11.62 -14.21
CA SER A 263 -16.20 -12.85 -13.84
C SER A 263 -15.39 -12.73 -12.55
N ASN A 264 -15.61 -11.66 -11.78
CA ASN A 264 -14.96 -11.48 -10.47
C ASN A 264 -15.97 -11.73 -9.35
N ALA A 265 -15.53 -12.41 -8.30
CA ALA A 265 -16.36 -12.74 -7.14
C ALA A 265 -15.85 -12.04 -5.88
N LEU A 266 -16.77 -11.70 -4.99
CA LEU A 266 -16.49 -11.21 -3.65
C LEU A 266 -17.15 -12.12 -2.63
N LEU A 267 -16.33 -12.85 -1.87
CA LEU A 267 -16.78 -13.66 -0.74
C LEU A 267 -16.99 -12.76 0.47
N VAL A 268 -18.21 -12.58 0.91
CA VAL A 268 -18.58 -11.70 2.01
C VAL A 268 -19.15 -12.51 3.18
N GLY A 269 -18.46 -12.48 4.30
CA GLY A 269 -18.89 -13.18 5.51
C GLY A 269 -18.05 -12.85 6.72
N PRO A 270 -18.51 -13.16 7.94
CA PRO A 270 -17.76 -12.93 9.17
C PRO A 270 -16.35 -13.55 9.13
N ALA A 271 -15.47 -13.12 10.04
CA ALA A 271 -14.17 -13.79 10.22
C ALA A 271 -14.39 -15.25 10.64
N GLY A 272 -13.50 -16.15 10.20
CA GLY A 272 -13.56 -17.55 10.59
C GLY A 272 -14.64 -18.42 9.90
N VAL A 273 -15.45 -17.88 8.98
CA VAL A 273 -16.48 -18.69 8.28
C VAL A 273 -15.91 -19.62 7.19
N GLY A 274 -14.64 -19.51 6.82
CA GLY A 274 -14.02 -20.34 5.79
C GLY A 274 -14.10 -19.77 4.37
N LYS A 275 -13.97 -18.44 4.20
CA LYS A 275 -13.90 -17.80 2.87
C LYS A 275 -12.73 -18.32 2.04
N THR A 276 -11.56 -18.44 2.65
CA THR A 276 -10.34 -19.01 2.04
C THR A 276 -10.55 -20.47 1.63
N ALA A 277 -11.23 -21.27 2.43
CA ALA A 277 -11.56 -22.64 2.12
C ALA A 277 -12.43 -22.79 0.86
N ILE A 278 -13.32 -21.83 0.56
CA ILE A 278 -14.11 -21.85 -0.67
C ILE A 278 -13.21 -21.68 -1.90
N ALA A 279 -12.24 -20.76 -1.87
CA ALA A 279 -11.27 -20.59 -2.95
C ALA A 279 -10.39 -21.86 -3.12
N GLU A 280 -9.94 -22.47 -2.02
CA GLU A 280 -9.20 -23.73 -2.00
C GLU A 280 -10.06 -24.89 -2.55
N GLY A 281 -11.36 -24.91 -2.26
CA GLY A 281 -12.30 -25.89 -2.79
C GLY A 281 -12.47 -25.81 -4.31
N VAL A 282 -12.54 -24.60 -4.88
CA VAL A 282 -12.54 -24.41 -6.34
C VAL A 282 -11.21 -24.87 -6.94
N ALA A 283 -10.07 -24.51 -6.33
CA ALA A 283 -8.75 -24.93 -6.78
C ALA A 283 -8.62 -26.47 -6.79
N THR A 284 -9.14 -27.13 -5.76
CA THR A 284 -9.16 -28.59 -5.66
C THR A 284 -9.99 -29.22 -6.77
N ARG A 285 -11.18 -28.68 -7.05
CA ARG A 285 -12.02 -29.19 -8.15
C ARG A 285 -11.42 -28.94 -9.55
N ILE A 286 -10.72 -27.82 -9.75
CA ILE A 286 -9.96 -27.59 -10.99
C ILE A 286 -8.86 -28.66 -11.12
N ALA A 287 -8.10 -28.91 -10.05
CA ALA A 287 -7.01 -29.89 -10.03
C ALA A 287 -7.50 -31.31 -10.30
N GLU A 288 -8.69 -31.66 -9.80
CA GLU A 288 -9.36 -32.97 -9.99
C GLU A 288 -10.08 -33.10 -11.35
N GLY A 289 -10.09 -32.06 -12.18
CA GLY A 289 -10.80 -32.04 -13.47
C GLY A 289 -12.33 -32.00 -13.35
N LYS A 290 -12.87 -31.70 -12.15
CA LYS A 290 -14.34 -31.63 -11.89
C LYS A 290 -14.98 -30.33 -12.38
N LEU A 291 -14.20 -29.38 -12.86
CA LEU A 291 -14.64 -28.12 -13.46
C LEU A 291 -14.08 -27.95 -14.89
N PRO A 292 -14.66 -28.65 -15.88
CA PRO A 292 -14.15 -28.64 -17.27
C PRO A 292 -14.08 -27.21 -17.87
N SER A 293 -15.00 -26.33 -17.48
CA SER A 293 -15.08 -24.96 -17.94
C SER A 293 -13.94 -24.07 -17.41
N LEU A 294 -13.27 -24.47 -16.33
CA LEU A 294 -12.10 -23.83 -15.76
C LEU A 294 -10.82 -24.68 -15.95
N ALA A 295 -10.87 -25.64 -16.87
CA ALA A 295 -9.72 -26.48 -17.18
C ALA A 295 -8.51 -25.60 -17.60
N GLY A 296 -7.34 -25.88 -17.04
CA GLY A 296 -6.13 -25.10 -17.30
C GLY A 296 -6.00 -23.82 -16.47
N LYS A 297 -7.06 -23.37 -15.79
CA LYS A 297 -6.96 -22.23 -14.87
C LYS A 297 -6.19 -22.56 -13.60
N ARG A 298 -5.51 -21.57 -13.05
CA ARG A 298 -4.78 -21.64 -11.78
C ARG A 298 -5.30 -20.55 -10.84
N ILE A 299 -5.52 -20.90 -9.59
CA ILE A 299 -5.87 -19.93 -8.54
C ILE A 299 -4.60 -19.63 -7.76
N ILE A 300 -4.17 -18.38 -7.79
CA ILE A 300 -3.00 -17.90 -7.03
C ILE A 300 -3.50 -16.98 -5.94
N ALA A 301 -3.30 -17.37 -4.70
CA ALA A 301 -3.59 -16.57 -3.52
C ALA A 301 -2.39 -15.67 -3.22
N LEU A 302 -2.57 -14.35 -3.13
CA LEU A 302 -1.52 -13.48 -2.60
C LEU A 302 -1.34 -13.74 -1.11
N ASP A 303 -0.08 -13.86 -0.71
CA ASP A 303 0.32 -14.00 0.70
C ASP A 303 0.04 -12.67 1.43
N PRO A 304 -0.87 -12.64 2.42
CA PRO A 304 -1.28 -11.41 3.07
C PRO A 304 -0.12 -10.70 3.77
N ASP A 305 0.80 -11.44 4.38
CA ASP A 305 1.93 -10.90 5.14
C ASP A 305 2.98 -10.30 4.22
N LYS A 306 3.34 -11.02 3.16
CA LYS A 306 4.28 -10.54 2.15
C LYS A 306 3.71 -9.34 1.42
N PHE A 307 2.43 -9.41 1.05
CA PHE A 307 1.74 -8.34 0.36
C PHE A 307 1.57 -7.09 1.25
N SER A 308 1.26 -7.27 2.54
CA SER A 308 1.21 -6.18 3.50
C SER A 308 2.57 -5.50 3.63
N LYS A 309 3.66 -6.26 3.81
CA LYS A 309 5.03 -5.72 3.85
C LYS A 309 5.38 -4.95 2.57
N LEU A 310 4.95 -5.47 1.41
CA LEU A 310 5.10 -4.78 0.13
C LEU A 310 4.34 -3.46 0.12
N MET A 311 3.11 -3.42 0.64
CA MET A 311 2.30 -2.20 0.70
C MET A 311 2.94 -1.10 1.55
N PHE A 312 3.71 -1.48 2.57
CA PHE A 312 4.49 -0.56 3.40
C PHE A 312 5.86 -0.21 2.80
N SER A 313 6.31 -0.92 1.76
CA SER A 313 7.52 -0.57 1.04
C SER A 313 7.29 0.59 0.08
N GLY A 314 8.29 1.43 -0.15
CA GLY A 314 8.22 2.50 -1.14
C GLY A 314 7.94 2.03 -2.59
N TRP A 315 7.99 0.71 -2.85
CA TRP A 315 7.94 0.05 -4.16
C TRP A 315 6.58 -0.55 -4.53
N ALA A 316 5.58 -0.38 -3.69
CA ALA A 316 4.27 -1.03 -3.86
C ALA A 316 3.66 -0.80 -5.25
N ILE A 317 3.80 0.41 -5.79
CA ILE A 317 3.20 0.79 -7.09
C ILE A 317 3.90 0.06 -8.24
N GLU A 318 5.23 0.02 -8.24
CA GLU A 318 6.02 -0.65 -9.28
C GLU A 318 5.77 -2.15 -9.27
N VAL A 319 5.83 -2.76 -8.10
CA VAL A 319 5.61 -4.20 -7.96
C VAL A 319 4.19 -4.57 -8.37
N ILE A 320 3.18 -3.75 -8.03
CA ILE A 320 1.82 -4.00 -8.47
C ILE A 320 1.65 -3.79 -9.97
N ASN A 321 2.26 -2.77 -10.57
CA ASN A 321 2.24 -2.60 -12.03
C ASN A 321 2.84 -3.82 -12.73
N GLN A 322 3.97 -4.30 -12.23
CA GLN A 322 4.61 -5.48 -12.78
C GLN A 322 3.77 -6.75 -12.55
N LEU A 323 3.20 -6.91 -11.35
CA LEU A 323 2.29 -8.02 -11.03
C LEU A 323 1.07 -8.01 -11.96
N LEU A 324 0.50 -6.84 -12.26
CA LEU A 324 -0.58 -6.69 -13.23
C LEU A 324 -0.14 -7.01 -14.66
N ALA A 325 1.09 -6.69 -15.03
CA ALA A 325 1.65 -7.06 -16.32
C ALA A 325 1.83 -8.58 -16.45
N GLU A 326 2.36 -9.24 -15.40
CA GLU A 326 2.47 -10.70 -15.34
C GLU A 326 1.09 -11.37 -15.43
N LEU A 327 0.10 -10.90 -14.64
CA LEU A 327 -1.28 -11.41 -14.66
C LEU A 327 -1.95 -11.22 -16.02
N SER A 328 -1.69 -10.10 -16.70
CA SER A 328 -2.24 -9.83 -18.02
C SER A 328 -1.61 -10.71 -19.12
N ALA A 329 -0.36 -11.12 -18.92
CA ALA A 329 0.33 -12.05 -19.82
C ALA A 329 -0.17 -13.49 -19.60
N GLU A 330 -0.47 -13.87 -18.38
CA GLU A 330 -0.99 -15.20 -17.99
C GLU A 330 -2.53 -15.20 -17.90
N LYS A 331 -3.20 -15.41 -19.02
CA LYS A 331 -4.68 -15.41 -19.09
C LYS A 331 -5.36 -16.57 -18.34
N ASP A 332 -4.61 -17.53 -17.85
CA ASP A 332 -5.08 -18.69 -17.11
C ASP A 332 -5.03 -18.50 -15.58
N VAL A 333 -4.55 -17.35 -15.09
CA VAL A 333 -4.48 -17.05 -13.67
C VAL A 333 -5.75 -16.39 -13.17
N ILE A 334 -6.25 -16.88 -12.05
CA ILE A 334 -7.28 -16.27 -11.20
C ILE A 334 -6.60 -15.85 -9.91
N LEU A 335 -6.62 -14.56 -9.63
CA LEU A 335 -6.01 -14.01 -8.41
C LEU A 335 -7.00 -14.15 -7.22
N PHE A 336 -6.54 -14.67 -6.09
CA PHE A 336 -7.30 -14.66 -4.86
C PHE A 336 -6.67 -13.67 -3.87
N LEU A 337 -7.47 -12.72 -3.42
CA LEU A 337 -7.10 -11.73 -2.41
C LEU A 337 -7.93 -11.94 -1.15
N ASP A 338 -7.31 -12.54 -0.16
CA ASP A 338 -7.89 -12.55 1.18
C ASP A 338 -7.76 -11.14 1.79
N GLU A 339 -8.78 -10.70 2.51
CA GLU A 339 -8.82 -9.35 3.10
C GLU A 339 -8.63 -8.22 2.05
N ILE A 340 -9.41 -8.26 0.96
CA ILE A 340 -9.28 -7.31 -0.17
C ILE A 340 -9.33 -5.83 0.26
N GLN A 341 -9.94 -5.50 1.40
CA GLN A 341 -9.98 -4.15 1.95
C GLN A 341 -8.58 -3.60 2.28
N ASN A 342 -7.60 -4.48 2.55
CA ASN A 342 -6.21 -4.09 2.82
C ASN A 342 -5.58 -3.35 1.63
N LEU A 343 -6.04 -3.59 0.40
CA LEU A 343 -5.65 -2.80 -0.77
C LEU A 343 -5.92 -1.31 -0.62
N ARG A 344 -6.92 -0.93 0.18
CA ARG A 344 -7.28 0.47 0.41
C ARG A 344 -6.60 1.06 1.64
N PHE A 345 -6.48 0.29 2.72
CA PHE A 345 -5.94 0.79 3.98
C PHE A 345 -4.44 1.10 3.91
N HIS A 346 -3.68 0.33 3.13
CA HIS A 346 -2.23 0.42 3.09
C HIS A 346 -1.66 1.25 1.94
N ALA A 347 -2.45 1.53 0.89
CA ALA A 347 -1.97 2.20 -0.31
C ALA A 347 -2.90 3.30 -0.84
N GLY A 348 -3.89 3.70 -0.05
CA GLY A 348 -4.90 4.66 -0.49
C GLY A 348 -5.71 4.16 -1.70
N SER A 349 -6.33 5.07 -2.45
CA SER A 349 -7.10 4.69 -3.65
C SER A 349 -6.23 4.33 -4.87
N GLY A 350 -4.90 4.48 -4.79
CA GLY A 350 -3.99 4.30 -5.93
C GLY A 350 -4.03 2.89 -6.54
N ILE A 351 -3.83 1.85 -5.71
CA ILE A 351 -3.80 0.46 -6.19
C ILE A 351 -5.14 0.02 -6.77
N ILE A 352 -6.24 0.41 -6.12
CA ILE A 352 -7.59 0.12 -6.63
C ILE A 352 -7.80 0.75 -8.01
N ASN A 353 -7.32 1.98 -8.22
CA ASN A 353 -7.41 2.64 -9.51
C ASN A 353 -6.56 1.95 -10.59
N MET A 354 -5.46 1.31 -10.22
CA MET A 354 -4.64 0.49 -11.15
C MET A 354 -5.33 -0.82 -11.53
N LEU A 355 -6.08 -1.45 -10.60
CA LEU A 355 -6.84 -2.67 -10.87
C LEU A 355 -8.08 -2.44 -11.74
N LYS A 356 -8.74 -1.29 -11.63
CA LYS A 356 -10.00 -0.98 -12.35
C LYS A 356 -9.92 -1.19 -13.86
N PRO A 357 -8.91 -0.70 -14.61
CA PRO A 357 -8.81 -0.91 -16.04
C PRO A 357 -8.65 -2.40 -16.40
N ALA A 358 -7.84 -3.15 -15.67
CA ALA A 358 -7.64 -4.58 -15.91
C ALA A 358 -8.90 -5.40 -15.65
N LEU A 359 -9.61 -5.11 -14.54
CA LEU A 359 -10.91 -5.71 -14.26
C LEU A 359 -11.98 -5.32 -15.29
N ALA A 360 -11.92 -4.09 -15.82
CA ALA A 360 -12.88 -3.61 -16.81
C ALA A 360 -12.73 -4.28 -18.17
N ARG A 361 -11.50 -4.53 -18.61
CA ARG A 361 -11.19 -5.21 -19.87
C ARG A 361 -11.34 -6.73 -19.79
N GLY A 362 -11.40 -7.29 -18.55
CA GLY A 362 -11.37 -8.73 -18.34
C GLY A 362 -9.96 -9.34 -18.47
N ASP A 363 -8.92 -8.51 -18.40
CA ASP A 363 -7.51 -8.94 -18.43
C ASP A 363 -7.12 -9.61 -17.09
N LEU A 364 -7.89 -9.37 -16.04
CA LEU A 364 -7.71 -9.89 -14.70
C LEU A 364 -9.00 -10.55 -14.21
N GLN A 365 -8.91 -11.79 -13.71
CA GLN A 365 -9.94 -12.45 -12.93
C GLN A 365 -9.57 -12.45 -11.45
N LEU A 366 -10.49 -12.01 -10.60
CA LEU A 366 -10.23 -11.77 -9.18
C LEU A 366 -11.32 -12.40 -8.30
N ILE A 367 -10.88 -13.11 -7.26
CA ILE A 367 -11.69 -13.52 -6.12
C ILE A 367 -11.24 -12.67 -4.94
N GLY A 368 -12.12 -11.85 -4.39
CA GLY A 368 -11.88 -11.12 -3.13
C GLY A 368 -12.57 -11.80 -1.97
N ALA A 369 -12.00 -11.70 -0.77
CA ALA A 369 -12.65 -12.10 0.47
C ALA A 369 -12.61 -10.94 1.48
N THR A 370 -13.69 -10.72 2.23
CA THR A 370 -13.81 -9.63 3.20
C THR A 370 -14.99 -9.86 4.16
N THR A 371 -15.09 -9.05 5.22
CA THR A 371 -16.25 -9.04 6.10
C THR A 371 -17.37 -8.10 5.57
N PRO A 372 -18.62 -8.25 6.04
CA PRO A 372 -19.73 -7.38 5.58
C PRO A 372 -19.49 -5.89 5.83
N LEU A 373 -18.95 -5.55 7.00
CA LEU A 373 -18.65 -4.16 7.36
C LEU A 373 -17.55 -3.57 6.48
N GLU A 374 -16.48 -4.32 6.29
CA GLU A 374 -15.35 -3.93 5.45
C GLU A 374 -15.74 -3.82 3.98
N ALA A 375 -16.58 -4.74 3.48
CA ALA A 375 -17.13 -4.65 2.12
C ALA A 375 -17.90 -3.34 1.93
N GLN A 376 -18.74 -2.97 2.90
CA GLN A 376 -19.49 -1.72 2.85
C GLN A 376 -18.55 -0.52 2.82
N VAL A 377 -17.54 -0.47 3.68
CA VAL A 377 -16.56 0.62 3.73
C VAL A 377 -15.72 0.67 2.45
N PHE A 378 -15.24 -0.49 1.99
CA PHE A 378 -14.39 -0.61 0.82
C PHE A 378 -15.08 -0.13 -0.46
N PHE A 379 -16.33 -0.54 -0.69
CA PHE A 379 -17.08 -0.23 -1.90
C PHE A 379 -17.93 1.04 -1.82
N SER A 380 -18.15 1.62 -0.62
CA SER A 380 -19.00 2.81 -0.43
C SER A 380 -18.61 3.98 -1.32
N LYS A 381 -17.32 4.16 -1.55
CA LYS A 381 -16.75 5.26 -2.34
C LYS A 381 -16.50 4.90 -3.80
N ASP A 382 -16.77 3.65 -4.22
CA ASP A 382 -16.41 3.17 -5.56
C ASP A 382 -17.44 2.24 -6.18
N LYS A 383 -18.56 2.83 -6.60
CA LYS A 383 -19.65 2.11 -7.28
C LYS A 383 -19.20 1.47 -8.60
N ALA A 384 -18.16 2.00 -9.25
CA ALA A 384 -17.65 1.46 -10.51
C ALA A 384 -16.91 0.13 -10.28
N LEU A 385 -16.13 0.04 -9.22
CA LEU A 385 -15.47 -1.19 -8.81
C LEU A 385 -16.50 -2.24 -8.38
N MET A 386 -17.47 -1.84 -7.54
CA MET A 386 -18.53 -2.74 -7.06
C MET A 386 -19.28 -3.44 -8.20
N ARG A 387 -19.55 -2.74 -9.31
CA ARG A 387 -20.23 -3.32 -10.50
C ARG A 387 -19.43 -4.43 -11.19
N ARG A 388 -18.14 -4.59 -10.88
CA ARG A 388 -17.27 -5.61 -11.47
C ARG A 388 -17.25 -6.91 -10.68
N PHE A 389 -17.75 -6.87 -9.43
CA PHE A 389 -17.84 -8.05 -8.59
C PHE A 389 -19.27 -8.55 -8.44
N GLU A 390 -19.39 -9.85 -8.25
CA GLU A 390 -20.60 -10.49 -7.77
C GLU A 390 -20.38 -11.00 -6.36
N ASN A 391 -21.30 -10.66 -5.46
CA ASN A 391 -21.18 -11.01 -4.05
C ASN A 391 -21.69 -12.42 -3.79
N ILE A 392 -20.90 -13.21 -3.09
CA ILE A 392 -21.30 -14.49 -2.51
C ILE A 392 -21.34 -14.30 -1.01
N THR A 393 -22.54 -14.40 -0.42
CA THR A 393 -22.67 -14.31 1.04
C THR A 393 -22.29 -15.65 1.67
N VAL A 394 -21.26 -15.64 2.51
CA VAL A 394 -20.77 -16.82 3.23
C VAL A 394 -21.28 -16.77 4.67
N LYS A 395 -22.22 -17.64 5.01
CA LYS A 395 -22.80 -17.73 6.38
C LYS A 395 -21.96 -18.65 7.26
N PRO A 396 -21.98 -18.45 8.59
CA PRO A 396 -21.46 -19.44 9.53
C PRO A 396 -22.01 -20.83 9.27
N LEU A 397 -21.22 -21.86 9.48
CA LEU A 397 -21.67 -23.24 9.38
C LEU A 397 -22.63 -23.57 10.54
N THR A 398 -23.56 -24.45 10.26
CA THR A 398 -24.42 -25.01 11.33
C THR A 398 -23.60 -26.02 12.18
N VAL A 399 -24.10 -26.33 13.38
CA VAL A 399 -23.47 -27.34 14.27
C VAL A 399 -23.21 -28.65 13.56
N PRO A 400 -24.16 -29.28 12.84
CA PRO A 400 -23.89 -30.53 12.13
C PRO A 400 -22.81 -30.38 11.01
N GLN A 401 -22.78 -29.25 10.34
CA GLN A 401 -21.75 -28.97 9.32
C GLN A 401 -20.38 -28.77 9.96
N THR A 402 -20.32 -28.10 11.11
CA THR A 402 -19.08 -27.88 11.87
C THR A 402 -18.53 -29.21 12.40
N ASP A 403 -19.39 -30.08 12.93
CA ASP A 403 -19.01 -31.43 13.33
C ASP A 403 -18.37 -32.23 12.17
N ALA A 404 -18.95 -32.11 10.97
CA ALA A 404 -18.40 -32.76 9.79
C ALA A 404 -17.03 -32.19 9.38
N VAL A 405 -16.82 -30.86 9.56
CA VAL A 405 -15.50 -30.22 9.36
C VAL A 405 -14.49 -30.75 10.37
N ILE A 406 -14.81 -30.72 11.66
CA ILE A 406 -13.93 -31.16 12.74
C ILE A 406 -13.49 -32.62 12.51
N LYS A 407 -14.43 -33.53 12.25
CA LYS A 407 -14.11 -34.93 11.98
C LYS A 407 -13.11 -35.16 10.86
N ARG A 408 -13.04 -34.25 9.88
CA ARG A 408 -12.09 -34.36 8.77
C ARG A 408 -10.79 -33.57 9.01
N SER A 409 -10.82 -32.58 9.88
CA SER A 409 -9.69 -31.71 10.16
C SER A 409 -8.94 -32.02 11.44
N ILE A 410 -9.44 -32.98 12.28
CA ILE A 410 -8.90 -33.25 13.60
C ILE A 410 -7.55 -33.99 13.57
N THR A 411 -7.36 -34.88 12.59
CA THR A 411 -6.18 -35.75 12.53
C THR A 411 -4.83 -34.99 12.55
N PRO A 412 -4.66 -33.89 11.85
CA PRO A 412 -3.45 -33.07 11.98
C PRO A 412 -3.18 -32.56 13.40
N TYR A 413 -4.23 -32.17 14.14
CA TYR A 413 -4.13 -31.72 15.53
C TYR A 413 -3.77 -32.90 16.45
N GLU A 414 -4.41 -34.06 16.28
CA GLU A 414 -4.09 -35.29 17.03
C GLU A 414 -2.63 -35.70 16.84
N ASN A 415 -2.12 -35.60 15.60
CA ASN A 415 -0.73 -35.92 15.30
C ASN A 415 0.25 -34.88 15.89
N TYR A 416 -0.10 -33.60 15.89
CA TYR A 416 0.75 -32.56 16.40
C TYR A 416 0.87 -32.58 17.93
N TYR A 417 -0.29 -32.76 18.61
CA TYR A 417 -0.34 -32.78 20.09
C TYR A 417 -0.12 -34.19 20.69
N HIS A 418 -0.04 -35.22 19.85
CA HIS A 418 0.07 -36.64 20.28
C HIS A 418 -1.09 -37.06 21.20
N VAL A 419 -2.30 -36.61 20.90
CA VAL A 419 -3.54 -36.93 21.64
C VAL A 419 -4.61 -37.45 20.69
N ASN A 420 -5.66 -38.08 21.25
CA ASN A 420 -6.87 -38.44 20.50
C ASN A 420 -8.05 -37.65 21.08
N TYR A 421 -8.77 -36.94 20.25
CA TYR A 421 -9.96 -36.21 20.66
C TYR A 421 -11.17 -37.14 20.67
N SER A 422 -11.86 -37.25 21.81
CA SER A 422 -13.12 -37.99 21.87
C SER A 422 -14.22 -37.26 21.09
N VAL A 423 -15.20 -38.02 20.59
CA VAL A 423 -16.37 -37.42 19.92
C VAL A 423 -17.07 -36.39 20.83
N THR A 424 -17.15 -36.67 22.13
CA THR A 424 -17.75 -35.78 23.11
C THR A 424 -16.96 -34.50 23.29
N ALA A 425 -15.62 -34.55 23.26
CA ALA A 425 -14.78 -33.36 23.34
C ALA A 425 -14.97 -32.44 22.09
N CYS A 426 -15.03 -33.06 20.90
CA CYS A 426 -15.30 -32.29 19.66
C CYS A 426 -16.70 -31.64 19.69
N GLN A 427 -17.74 -32.35 20.14
CA GLN A 427 -19.09 -31.78 20.29
C GLN A 427 -19.12 -30.66 21.31
N LEU A 428 -18.49 -30.84 22.47
CA LEU A 428 -18.41 -29.80 23.49
C LEU A 428 -17.67 -28.58 22.99
N ALA A 429 -16.61 -28.72 22.18
CA ALA A 429 -15.91 -27.59 21.58
C ALA A 429 -16.83 -26.74 20.66
N VAL A 430 -17.71 -27.41 19.88
CA VAL A 430 -18.68 -26.70 19.03
C VAL A 430 -19.72 -25.96 19.86
N ASP A 431 -20.24 -26.62 20.90
CA ASP A 431 -21.24 -26.01 21.80
C ASP A 431 -20.67 -24.79 22.56
N LEU A 432 -19.45 -24.90 23.07
CA LEU A 432 -18.74 -23.83 23.72
C LEU A 432 -18.44 -22.67 22.76
N ALA A 433 -17.98 -23.01 21.53
CA ALA A 433 -17.72 -22.03 20.51
C ALA A 433 -18.97 -21.21 20.17
N GLN A 434 -20.11 -21.88 19.98
CA GLN A 434 -21.36 -21.21 19.66
C GLN A 434 -21.88 -20.31 20.80
N THR A 435 -21.57 -20.66 22.04
CA THR A 435 -22.14 -19.99 23.21
C THR A 435 -21.26 -18.86 23.72
N TYR A 436 -19.95 -18.99 23.67
CA TYR A 436 -19.01 -18.12 24.38
C TYR A 436 -17.98 -17.43 23.50
N VAL A 437 -17.93 -17.71 22.19
CA VAL A 437 -16.91 -17.13 21.30
C VAL A 437 -17.56 -16.27 20.21
N ASP A 438 -17.16 -15.01 20.13
CA ASP A 438 -17.65 -14.05 19.12
C ASP A 438 -17.09 -14.28 17.70
N VAL A 439 -16.40 -15.39 17.46
CA VAL A 439 -15.88 -15.78 16.14
C VAL A 439 -16.79 -16.84 15.54
N ALA A 440 -17.02 -16.75 14.24
CA ALA A 440 -17.95 -17.63 13.55
C ALA A 440 -17.44 -19.08 13.45
N LEU A 441 -18.38 -20.04 13.46
CA LEU A 441 -18.10 -21.42 13.14
C LEU A 441 -17.67 -21.58 11.65
N PRO A 442 -16.70 -22.45 11.33
CA PRO A 442 -16.11 -23.48 12.21
C PRO A 442 -14.85 -23.05 12.98
N ASP A 443 -14.27 -21.88 12.69
CA ASP A 443 -12.96 -21.44 13.19
C ASP A 443 -12.90 -21.38 14.73
N SER A 444 -13.94 -20.83 15.35
CA SER A 444 -14.03 -20.77 16.82
C SER A 444 -13.96 -22.16 17.49
N ALA A 445 -14.60 -23.17 16.89
CA ALA A 445 -14.56 -24.53 17.43
C ALA A 445 -13.19 -25.19 17.22
N LEU A 446 -12.54 -24.95 16.07
CA LEU A 446 -11.18 -25.43 15.82
C LEU A 446 -10.19 -24.78 16.76
N THR A 447 -10.33 -23.48 17.04
CA THR A 447 -9.49 -22.75 18.00
C THR A 447 -9.62 -23.32 19.42
N ILE A 448 -10.82 -23.74 19.85
CA ILE A 448 -10.99 -24.40 21.16
C ILE A 448 -10.27 -25.74 21.21
N LEU A 449 -10.22 -26.47 20.10
CA LEU A 449 -9.51 -27.75 20.03
C LEU A 449 -7.99 -27.58 19.92
N ASP A 450 -7.51 -26.44 19.48
CA ASP A 450 -6.10 -26.11 19.31
C ASP A 450 -5.46 -25.61 20.61
N ASN A 451 -6.27 -25.16 21.59
CA ASN A 451 -5.84 -24.67 22.90
C ASN A 451 -6.00 -25.70 24.00
#